data_0097f0aa9f240f43275af3466daeb6f5
#
_entry.id   0097f0aa9f240f43275af3466daeb6f5
#
_cell.length_a   1.000
_cell.length_b   1.000
_cell.length_c   1.000
_cell.angle_alpha   90.00
_cell.angle_beta   90.00
_cell.angle_gamma   90.00
#
_symmetry.space_group_name_H-M   'P 1'
#
loop_
_entity.id
_entity.type
_entity.pdbx_description
1 polymer ?
#
loop_
_entity_poly.entity_id
_entity_poly.type
_entity_poly.pdbx_seq_one_letter_code
_entity_poly.pdbx_strand_id
1 'polypeptide(L)'
;MDRVSLFHGYLPIEPADRMRRLKELEARVYSENQTQLFIETPYRNHKMLEDILKTCRPQTKLCIAANITCEGEFIQTKTVKEWKGKLPELNKIPCIFLIYK
;
A
#
# COMPACT_ATOMS: atom_id res chain seq x y z
N MET A 1 -17.34 2.81 -15.16
CA MET A 1 -16.20 2.15 -15.82
C MET A 1 -15.34 1.44 -14.79
N ASP A 2 -14.99 0.22 -15.10
CA ASP A 2 -14.18 -0.57 -14.15
C ASP A 2 -12.76 -0.08 -14.13
N ARG A 3 -12.19 -0.11 -12.93
CA ARG A 3 -10.80 0.27 -12.70
C ARG A 3 -9.90 -0.92 -12.98
N VAL A 4 -8.80 -0.67 -13.66
CA VAL A 4 -7.77 -1.69 -13.88
C VAL A 4 -6.94 -1.83 -12.60
N SER A 5 -6.70 -3.07 -12.21
CA SER A 5 -5.84 -3.37 -11.05
C SER A 5 -4.57 -4.04 -11.54
N LEU A 6 -3.42 -3.54 -11.11
CA LEU A 6 -2.12 -4.05 -11.53
C LEU A 6 -1.33 -4.53 -10.31
N PHE A 7 -0.90 -5.79 -10.36
CA PHE A 7 -0.10 -6.38 -9.30
C PHE A 7 1.38 -6.29 -9.66
N HIS A 8 2.17 -5.73 -8.76
CA HIS A 8 3.60 -5.47 -8.99
C HIS A 8 4.53 -6.37 -8.16
N GLY A 9 3.97 -7.24 -7.32
CA GLY A 9 4.80 -8.08 -6.45
C GLY A 9 5.52 -7.24 -5.41
N TYR A 10 6.82 -7.49 -5.26
CA TYR A 10 7.64 -6.75 -4.31
C TYR A 10 8.16 -5.47 -4.95
N LEU A 11 8.14 -4.39 -4.18
CA LEU A 11 8.79 -3.15 -4.59
C LEU A 11 10.27 -3.19 -4.17
N PRO A 12 11.12 -2.30 -4.72
CA PRO A 12 12.52 -2.26 -4.31
C PRO A 12 12.67 -2.07 -2.80
N ILE A 13 13.73 -2.64 -2.24
CA ILE A 13 14.02 -2.52 -0.80
C ILE A 13 14.82 -1.26 -0.53
N GLU A 14 15.70 -0.87 -1.44
CA GLU A 14 16.54 0.31 -1.29
C GLU A 14 15.64 1.55 -1.17
N PRO A 15 15.79 2.38 -0.13
CA PRO A 15 14.85 3.47 0.16
C PRO A 15 14.58 4.45 -1.00
N ALA A 16 15.62 4.91 -1.67
CA ALA A 16 15.44 5.86 -2.77
C ALA A 16 14.69 5.24 -3.95
N ASP A 17 15.02 4.00 -4.28
CA ASP A 17 14.36 3.28 -5.37
C ASP A 17 12.91 2.98 -5.02
N ARG A 18 12.63 2.63 -3.77
CA ARG A 18 11.27 2.37 -3.28
C ARG A 18 10.42 3.64 -3.38
N MET A 19 10.95 4.77 -2.92
CA MET A 19 10.23 6.03 -3.00
C MET A 19 9.93 6.43 -4.44
N ARG A 20 10.90 6.26 -5.31
CA ARG A 20 10.72 6.56 -6.74
C ARG A 20 9.63 5.68 -7.34
N ARG A 21 9.64 4.38 -7.00
CA ARG A 21 8.64 3.46 -7.51
C ARG A 21 7.25 3.78 -6.98
N LEU A 22 7.14 4.12 -5.70
CA LEU A 22 5.85 4.49 -5.11
C LEU A 22 5.28 5.74 -5.78
N LYS A 23 6.12 6.75 -6.04
CA LYS A 23 5.68 7.96 -6.74
C LYS A 23 5.21 7.65 -8.15
N GLU A 24 5.91 6.77 -8.84
CA GLU A 24 5.57 6.35 -10.19
C GLU A 24 4.22 5.64 -10.21
N LEU A 25 4.01 4.71 -9.29
CA LEU A 25 2.75 3.98 -9.20
C LEU A 25 1.59 4.90 -8.81
N GLU A 26 1.82 5.82 -7.88
CA GLU A 26 0.78 6.76 -7.49
C GLU A 26 0.41 7.70 -8.64
N ALA A 27 1.39 8.11 -9.44
CA ALA A 27 1.11 8.93 -10.62
C ALA A 27 0.15 8.22 -11.57
N ARG A 28 0.32 6.91 -11.75
CA ARG A 28 -0.56 6.12 -12.60
C ARG A 28 -1.95 5.93 -11.99
N VAL A 29 -2.05 5.92 -10.66
CA VAL A 29 -3.33 5.89 -9.98
C VAL A 29 -4.19 7.05 -10.48
N TYR A 30 -3.62 8.23 -10.54
CA TYR A 30 -4.37 9.43 -10.93
C TYR A 30 -4.50 9.62 -12.43
N SER A 31 -3.43 9.36 -13.19
CA SER A 31 -3.46 9.60 -14.63
C SER A 31 -4.17 8.50 -15.40
N GLU A 32 -4.11 7.25 -14.92
CA GLU A 32 -4.65 6.10 -15.63
C GLU A 32 -5.86 5.47 -14.93
N ASN A 33 -6.27 6.00 -13.79
CA ASN A 33 -7.33 5.44 -12.96
C ASN A 33 -7.08 3.95 -12.66
N GLN A 34 -5.86 3.64 -12.21
CA GLN A 34 -5.44 2.28 -11.90
C GLN A 34 -5.32 2.08 -10.40
N THR A 35 -5.65 0.87 -9.93
CA THR A 35 -5.32 0.44 -8.58
C THR A 35 -3.99 -0.29 -8.65
N GLN A 36 -3.05 0.09 -7.80
CA GLN A 36 -1.75 -0.55 -7.75
C GLN A 36 -1.67 -1.44 -6.52
N LEU A 37 -1.37 -2.73 -6.73
CA LEU A 37 -1.25 -3.72 -5.67
C LEU A 37 0.20 -4.16 -5.54
N PHE A 38 0.70 -4.25 -4.31
CA PHE A 38 2.05 -4.75 -4.07
C PHE A 38 2.12 -5.38 -2.69
N ILE A 39 3.19 -6.12 -2.46
CA ILE A 39 3.39 -6.85 -1.22
C ILE A 39 4.78 -6.57 -0.67
N GLU A 40 4.96 -6.92 0.59
CA GLU A 40 6.28 -6.91 1.23
C GLU A 40 6.41 -8.17 2.08
N THR A 41 7.63 -8.53 2.45
CA THR A 41 7.79 -9.63 3.40
C THR A 41 7.22 -9.20 4.75
N PRO A 42 6.64 -10.14 5.52
CA PRO A 42 6.00 -9.78 6.79
C PRO A 42 6.88 -8.98 7.74
N TYR A 43 8.20 -9.20 7.72
CA TYR A 43 9.13 -8.48 8.59
C TYR A 43 9.30 -7.03 8.21
N ARG A 44 8.96 -6.64 6.98
CA ARG A 44 9.14 -5.28 6.48
C ARG A 44 7.84 -4.53 6.25
N ASN A 45 6.71 -5.10 6.69
CA ASN A 45 5.40 -4.46 6.50
C ASN A 45 5.33 -3.07 7.12
N HIS A 46 5.84 -2.89 8.32
CA HIS A 46 5.83 -1.59 8.97
C HIS A 46 6.66 -0.57 8.21
N LYS A 47 7.81 -0.99 7.68
CA LYS A 47 8.65 -0.11 6.89
C LYS A 47 7.95 0.26 5.58
N MET A 48 7.29 -0.69 4.94
CA MET A 48 6.53 -0.41 3.72
C MET A 48 5.40 0.58 4.02
N LEU A 49 4.65 0.37 5.08
CA LEU A 49 3.57 1.27 5.48
C LEU A 49 4.13 2.68 5.71
N GLU A 50 5.21 2.78 6.48
CA GLU A 50 5.88 4.05 6.75
C GLU A 50 6.26 4.77 5.45
N ASP A 51 6.84 4.03 4.51
CA ASP A 51 7.27 4.60 3.23
C ASP A 51 6.09 5.07 2.39
N ILE A 52 4.99 4.32 2.37
CA ILE A 52 3.78 4.73 1.68
C ILE A 52 3.23 6.04 2.27
N LEU A 53 3.12 6.09 3.60
CA LEU A 53 2.54 7.26 4.27
C LEU A 53 3.40 8.50 4.10
N LYS A 54 4.70 8.33 3.98
CA LYS A 54 5.63 9.44 3.79
C LYS A 54 5.70 9.92 2.34
N THR A 55 5.45 9.03 1.39
CA THR A 55 5.67 9.30 -0.04
C THR A 55 4.39 9.68 -0.78
N CYS A 56 3.28 9.03 -0.45
CA CYS A 56 2.03 9.22 -1.18
C CYS A 56 1.26 10.43 -0.67
N ARG A 57 0.37 10.94 -1.53
CA ARG A 57 -0.46 12.11 -1.20
C ARG A 57 -1.43 11.80 -0.07
N PRO A 58 -1.76 12.77 0.78
CA PRO A 58 -2.68 12.55 1.90
C PRO A 58 -4.06 12.01 1.50
N GLN A 59 -4.56 12.39 0.33
CA GLN A 59 -5.88 11.98 -0.13
C GLN A 59 -5.91 10.63 -0.86
N THR A 60 -4.75 10.06 -1.18
CA THR A 60 -4.67 8.75 -1.83
C THR A 60 -5.21 7.71 -0.88
N LYS A 61 -6.05 6.81 -1.38
CA LYS A 61 -6.61 5.73 -0.57
C LYS A 61 -5.61 4.59 -0.50
N LEU A 62 -5.48 4.04 0.69
CA LEU A 62 -4.64 2.88 0.95
C LEU A 62 -5.49 1.80 1.59
N CYS A 63 -5.62 0.67 0.91
CA CYS A 63 -6.25 -0.51 1.47
C CYS A 63 -5.16 -1.44 1.97
N ILE A 64 -5.29 -1.92 3.19
CA ILE A 64 -4.40 -2.92 3.76
C ILE A 64 -5.23 -4.18 3.96
N ALA A 65 -4.84 -5.25 3.29
CA ALA A 65 -5.50 -6.55 3.40
C ALA A 65 -4.52 -7.52 4.03
N ALA A 66 -4.81 -7.94 5.25
CA ALA A 66 -3.93 -8.78 6.06
C ALA A 66 -4.62 -10.09 6.43
N ASN A 67 -3.84 -11.17 6.52
CA ASN A 67 -4.33 -12.49 6.91
C ASN A 67 -5.54 -12.95 6.09
N ILE A 68 -5.52 -12.69 4.78
CA ILE A 68 -6.64 -13.03 3.89
C ILE A 68 -6.96 -14.53 4.00
N THR A 69 -8.26 -14.83 4.22
CA THR A 69 -8.81 -16.17 4.40
C THR A 69 -8.31 -16.91 5.64
N CYS A 70 -7.59 -16.23 6.52
CA CYS A 70 -7.10 -16.80 7.78
C CYS A 70 -7.85 -16.19 8.95
N GLU A 71 -7.73 -16.82 10.12
CA GLU A 71 -8.24 -16.23 11.34
C GLU A 71 -7.53 -14.89 11.57
N GLY A 72 -8.31 -13.88 11.98
CA GLY A 72 -7.75 -12.55 12.15
C GLY A 72 -7.65 -11.74 10.87
N GLU A 73 -8.42 -12.12 9.85
CA GLU A 73 -8.46 -11.37 8.61
C GLU A 73 -8.81 -9.91 8.86
N PHE A 74 -8.06 -9.03 8.19
CA PHE A 74 -8.23 -7.59 8.35
C PHE A 74 -8.15 -6.95 6.96
N ILE A 75 -9.24 -6.29 6.56
CA ILE A 75 -9.27 -5.56 5.30
C ILE A 75 -9.86 -4.19 5.60
N GLN A 76 -9.07 -3.14 5.44
CA GLN A 76 -9.52 -1.80 5.75
C GLN A 76 -8.93 -0.78 4.80
N THR A 77 -9.76 0.17 4.34
CA THR A 77 -9.36 1.25 3.47
C THR A 77 -9.53 2.59 4.17
N LYS A 78 -8.50 3.39 4.13
CA LYS A 78 -8.50 4.77 4.62
C LYS A 78 -7.61 5.59 3.72
N THR A 79 -7.76 6.91 3.76
CA THR A 79 -6.79 7.77 3.08
C THR A 79 -5.43 7.68 3.79
N VAL A 80 -4.38 8.04 3.09
CA VAL A 80 -3.04 8.10 3.67
C VAL A 80 -3.04 8.97 4.92
N LYS A 81 -3.73 10.12 4.86
CA LYS A 81 -3.85 11.02 6.00
C LYS A 81 -4.49 10.34 7.21
N GLU A 82 -5.56 9.59 6.99
CA GLU A 82 -6.25 8.89 8.06
C GLU A 82 -5.40 7.79 8.69
N TRP A 83 -4.64 7.06 7.87
CA TRP A 83 -3.74 6.04 8.38
C TRP A 83 -2.66 6.61 9.28
N LYS A 84 -2.17 7.83 8.99
CA LYS A 84 -1.17 8.49 9.84
C LYS A 84 -1.68 8.72 11.26
N GLY A 85 -2.99 8.87 11.42
CA GLY A 85 -3.59 9.11 12.73
C GLY A 85 -3.57 7.89 13.64
N LYS A 86 -3.63 6.69 13.06
CA LYS A 86 -3.59 5.46 13.84
C LYS A 86 -3.04 4.33 12.98
N LEU A 87 -1.82 3.89 13.29
CA LEU A 87 -1.15 2.84 12.55
C LEU A 87 -1.62 1.45 12.99
N PRO A 88 -1.87 0.53 12.06
CA PRO A 88 -2.23 -0.84 12.40
C PRO A 88 -0.99 -1.63 12.81
N GLU A 89 -1.20 -2.73 13.53
CA GLU A 89 -0.13 -3.65 13.85
C GLU A 89 -0.02 -4.70 12.75
N LEU A 90 1.07 -4.66 11.99
CA LEU A 90 1.27 -5.54 10.84
C LEU A 90 2.52 -6.42 10.97
N ASN A 91 3.13 -6.49 12.15
CA ASN A 91 4.37 -7.24 12.34
C ASN A 91 4.15 -8.73 12.09
N LYS A 92 4.94 -9.30 11.18
CA LYS A 92 4.93 -10.73 10.85
C LYS A 92 3.58 -11.23 10.31
N ILE A 93 2.77 -10.33 9.75
CA ILE A 93 1.46 -10.66 9.19
C ILE A 93 1.52 -10.53 7.67
N PRO A 94 1.11 -11.56 6.89
CA PRO A 94 1.06 -11.42 5.44
C PRO A 94 0.07 -10.32 5.03
N CYS A 95 0.54 -9.33 4.26
CA CYS A 95 -0.28 -8.20 3.84
C CYS A 95 -0.18 -7.94 2.35
N ILE A 96 -1.29 -7.44 1.79
CA ILE A 96 -1.31 -6.86 0.45
C ILE A 96 -1.65 -5.39 0.64
N PHE A 97 -0.90 -4.54 -0.04
CA PHE A 97 -1.14 -3.09 -0.04
C PHE A 97 -1.73 -2.68 -1.37
N LEU A 98 -2.80 -1.88 -1.33
CA LEU A 98 -3.44 -1.37 -2.54
C LEU A 98 -3.55 0.14 -2.43
N ILE A 99 -3.07 0.86 -3.46
CA ILE A 99 -3.27 2.32 -3.52
C ILE A 99 -4.18 2.65 -4.70
N TYR A 100 -5.11 3.59 -4.47
CA TYR A 100 -6.03 4.05 -5.50
C TYR A 100 -6.63 5.40 -5.11
N LYS A 101 -7.41 5.97 -6.01
CA LYS A 101 -8.06 7.26 -5.75
C LYS A 101 -9.54 7.13 -5.46
#